data_3562d06d393b5d4f851d768629268c38
#
_entry.id   3562d06d393b5d4f851d768629268c38
#
_cell.length_a   1.000
_cell.length_b   1.000
_cell.length_c   1.000
_cell.angle_alpha   90.00
_cell.angle_beta   90.00
_cell.angle_gamma   90.00
#
_symmetry.space_group_name_H-M   'P 1'
#
loop_
_entity.id
_entity.type
_entity.pdbx_description
1 polymer ?
#
loop_
_entity_poly.entity_id
_entity_poly.type
_entity_poly.pdbx_seq_one_letter_code
_entity_poly.pdbx_strand_id
1 'polypeptide(L)'
;MPADNLPEAQSRLIDDEPSQSVKVSVLSSEKLASRRRWRHLSDKTAKVSIAVGGISVIVAILLIFAYLFYEVVPLFAGATVEEAASYDLQDSSASLHLAIEEQSEMAMRLGDDGVARFFDLESGENAATIAVKVPSGATITSFALDSEQSGLFALGLNTGEAVVARYAYDTRFAQLDNRRILTPKIDYPFGEIPYTLAVDKPLASIALRTSGENMMLAATARGGELSLLKASKQTSLFAAFDLGGGAEFEIEERRLSGMTLGGEQLFIDGDRFWLFVIDDEGLARLLSLRTAFTAPNPQFELQALLTEGRANPTDISFLLGGISLLVGDDQGAISQWFLTKRDDTVALEKIRSFQDSATPVVSLSPEQRRKSFVSVDAQGVVSLFNTTARRQAFTGQLAADGARALAISPRGDALLIESGRGQMALWAVENKHPEVSWSALWSRVWYEGYSEPDFIWQSSAATNEFEPKYSLVPLSFGTLKAAFYAMLLAAPLAICGAIFTGYFMA
;
A
#
# COMPACT_ATOMS: atom_id res chain seq x y z
N MET A 1 13.75 68.14 -74.13
CA MET A 1 13.55 69.55 -74.54
C MET A 1 13.00 70.27 -73.31
N PRO A 2 13.45 71.49 -73.04
CA PRO A 2 14.82 72.08 -73.13
C PRO A 2 15.24 72.44 -71.68
N ALA A 3 16.51 72.51 -71.36
CA ALA A 3 17.55 73.50 -71.54
C ALA A 3 17.46 74.72 -70.63
N ASP A 4 18.59 74.92 -69.99
CA ASP A 4 19.27 76.17 -69.63
C ASP A 4 18.87 76.98 -68.43
N ASN A 5 19.74 77.14 -67.43
CA ASN A 5 20.75 78.21 -67.46
C ASN A 5 21.51 78.24 -66.10
N LEU A 6 22.81 78.23 -66.26
CA LEU A 6 23.76 78.86 -65.37
C LEU A 6 23.68 80.38 -65.44
N PRO A 7 24.12 81.10 -64.40
CA PRO A 7 25.35 81.88 -64.52
C PRO A 7 26.23 81.92 -63.23
N GLU A 8 27.48 81.97 -63.56
CA GLU A 8 28.73 82.50 -63.05
C GLU A 8 28.74 83.37 -61.78
N ALA A 9 29.81 83.03 -61.03
CA ALA A 9 30.83 83.90 -60.49
C ALA A 9 30.45 85.08 -59.55
N GLN A 10 31.05 85.01 -58.41
CA GLN A 10 32.00 86.05 -57.95
C GLN A 10 32.78 85.66 -56.71
N SER A 11 34.09 85.66 -56.85
CA SER A 11 35.11 85.63 -55.81
C SER A 11 34.96 86.76 -54.80
N ARG A 12 35.12 86.52 -53.54
CA ARG A 12 35.83 87.45 -52.65
C ARG A 12 36.62 86.73 -51.57
N LEU A 13 37.82 87.14 -51.51
CA LEU A 13 38.95 86.90 -50.69
C LEU A 13 38.71 87.17 -49.22
N ILE A 14 39.55 86.44 -48.43
CA ILE A 14 40.16 86.82 -47.14
C ILE A 14 39.29 86.70 -45.91
N ASP A 15 39.67 85.82 -45.00
CA ASP A 15 40.62 86.13 -43.89
C ASP A 15 41.04 84.87 -43.15
N ASP A 16 42.27 84.85 -42.81
CA ASP A 16 42.99 83.94 -41.98
C ASP A 16 42.38 83.86 -40.56
N GLU A 17 42.01 82.68 -40.08
CA GLU A 17 42.08 82.36 -38.66
C GLU A 17 42.77 80.99 -38.45
N PRO A 18 43.55 80.86 -37.36
CA PRO A 18 44.51 79.77 -37.29
C PRO A 18 43.86 78.45 -36.94
N SER A 19 44.18 77.45 -37.73
CA SER A 19 43.81 76.05 -37.45
C SER A 19 44.24 75.65 -36.05
N GLN A 20 43.20 75.44 -35.18
CA GLN A 20 43.42 74.68 -33.96
C GLN A 20 43.84 73.25 -34.33
N SER A 21 45.14 72.99 -34.17
CA SER A 21 45.72 71.64 -34.26
C SER A 21 45.10 70.81 -33.14
N VAL A 22 44.17 69.91 -33.47
CA VAL A 22 43.73 68.87 -32.61
C VAL A 22 45.04 68.07 -32.30
N LYS A 23 45.58 68.32 -31.09
CA LYS A 23 46.63 67.49 -30.50
C LYS A 23 46.03 66.09 -30.29
N VAL A 24 46.12 65.21 -31.27
CA VAL A 24 45.99 63.77 -31.08
C VAL A 24 47.11 63.39 -30.15
N SER A 25 46.81 63.15 -28.88
CA SER A 25 47.77 62.67 -27.92
C SER A 25 48.15 61.27 -28.36
N VAL A 26 49.24 61.14 -29.02
CA VAL A 26 49.88 59.87 -29.37
C VAL A 26 50.32 59.26 -28.03
N LEU A 27 49.51 58.32 -27.53
CA LEU A 27 49.84 57.53 -26.35
C LEU A 27 51.26 56.96 -26.55
N SER A 28 52.15 57.20 -25.59
CA SER A 28 53.53 56.68 -25.64
C SER A 28 53.56 55.20 -25.94
N SER A 29 54.52 54.73 -26.76
CA SER A 29 54.65 53.33 -27.24
C SER A 29 54.59 52.31 -26.07
N GLU A 30 55.06 52.69 -24.88
CA GLU A 30 55.01 51.87 -23.65
C GLU A 30 53.56 51.66 -23.17
N LYS A 31 52.74 52.72 -23.16
CA LYS A 31 51.32 52.60 -22.74
C LYS A 31 50.51 51.78 -23.75
N LEU A 32 50.83 51.81 -24.99
CA LEU A 32 50.23 50.97 -26.05
C LEU A 32 50.64 49.48 -25.91
N ALA A 33 51.94 49.24 -25.59
CA ALA A 33 52.48 47.90 -25.36
C ALA A 33 51.89 47.27 -24.05
N SER A 34 51.76 48.08 -23.01
CA SER A 34 51.10 47.63 -21.77
C SER A 34 49.61 47.29 -21.96
N ARG A 35 48.83 48.11 -22.69
CA ARG A 35 47.43 47.84 -23.03
C ARG A 35 47.29 46.61 -23.95
N ARG A 36 48.21 46.37 -24.88
CA ARG A 36 48.20 45.14 -25.70
C ARG A 36 48.50 43.89 -24.87
N ARG A 37 49.45 43.91 -23.93
CA ARG A 37 49.75 42.83 -23.02
C ARG A 37 48.54 42.55 -22.12
N TRP A 38 47.90 43.59 -21.59
CA TRP A 38 46.73 43.44 -20.73
C TRP A 38 45.53 42.86 -21.50
N ARG A 39 45.25 43.28 -22.76
CA ARG A 39 44.25 42.68 -23.63
C ARG A 39 44.56 41.21 -23.93
N HIS A 40 45.77 40.87 -24.27
CA HIS A 40 46.15 39.48 -24.51
C HIS A 40 46.00 38.62 -23.24
N LEU A 41 46.31 39.15 -22.08
CA LEU A 41 46.10 38.45 -20.81
C LEU A 41 44.60 38.28 -20.53
N SER A 42 43.81 39.35 -20.69
CA SER A 42 42.38 39.36 -20.56
C SER A 42 41.67 38.39 -21.53
N ASP A 43 42.09 38.38 -22.79
CA ASP A 43 41.55 37.45 -23.81
C ASP A 43 41.88 36.01 -23.48
N LYS A 44 43.12 35.75 -23.01
CA LYS A 44 43.53 34.40 -22.60
C LYS A 44 42.78 33.93 -21.34
N THR A 45 42.63 34.79 -20.34
CA THR A 45 41.85 34.47 -19.14
C THR A 45 40.37 34.30 -19.46
N ALA A 46 39.79 35.16 -20.32
CA ALA A 46 38.42 35.04 -20.76
C ALA A 46 38.19 33.70 -21.48
N LYS A 47 39.09 33.35 -22.43
CA LYS A 47 39.01 32.07 -23.16
C LYS A 47 39.09 30.87 -22.23
N VAL A 48 40.02 30.89 -21.23
CA VAL A 48 40.13 29.81 -20.24
C VAL A 48 38.91 29.77 -19.32
N SER A 49 38.43 30.93 -18.84
CA SER A 49 37.24 31.01 -17.97
C SER A 49 35.99 30.50 -18.68
N ILE A 50 35.80 30.83 -19.98
CA ILE A 50 34.67 30.34 -20.78
C ILE A 50 34.79 28.82 -20.96
N ALA A 51 35.98 28.31 -21.25
CA ALA A 51 36.20 26.87 -21.40
C ALA A 51 35.98 26.11 -20.09
N VAL A 52 36.54 26.62 -18.99
CA VAL A 52 36.34 26.03 -17.64
C VAL A 52 34.86 26.12 -17.23
N GLY A 53 34.20 27.26 -17.45
CA GLY A 53 32.76 27.40 -17.20
C GLY A 53 31.93 26.43 -18.03
N GLY A 54 32.22 26.26 -19.31
CA GLY A 54 31.50 25.30 -20.14
C GLY A 54 31.71 23.84 -19.69
N ILE A 55 32.95 23.48 -19.38
CA ILE A 55 33.25 22.12 -18.84
C ILE A 55 32.60 21.91 -17.48
N SER A 56 32.64 22.92 -16.58
CA SER A 56 32.04 22.80 -15.26
C SER A 56 30.51 22.58 -15.31
N VAL A 57 29.83 23.20 -16.27
CA VAL A 57 28.39 22.93 -16.49
C VAL A 57 28.13 21.48 -16.91
N ILE A 58 28.96 20.96 -17.84
CA ILE A 58 28.83 19.55 -18.25
C ILE A 58 29.10 18.62 -17.08
N VAL A 59 30.16 18.89 -16.31
CA VAL A 59 30.47 18.09 -15.07
C VAL A 59 29.36 18.18 -14.06
N ALA A 60 28.79 19.37 -13.84
CA ALA A 60 27.67 19.54 -12.92
C ALA A 60 26.42 18.72 -13.36
N ILE A 61 26.10 18.72 -14.66
CA ILE A 61 25.01 17.91 -15.20
C ILE A 61 25.29 16.42 -14.99
N LEU A 62 26.50 15.96 -15.28
CA LEU A 62 26.90 14.56 -15.06
C LEU A 62 26.83 14.16 -13.57
N LEU A 63 27.24 15.05 -12.68
CA LEU A 63 27.15 14.82 -11.23
C LEU A 63 25.68 14.74 -10.75
N ILE A 64 24.79 15.57 -11.32
CA ILE A 64 23.36 15.49 -11.04
C ILE A 64 22.81 14.12 -11.48
N PHE A 65 23.14 13.65 -12.69
CA PHE A 65 22.74 12.33 -13.15
C PHE A 65 23.31 11.21 -12.26
N ALA A 66 24.58 11.29 -11.89
CA ALA A 66 25.21 10.31 -11.01
C ALA A 66 24.54 10.28 -9.63
N TYR A 67 24.20 11.44 -9.07
CA TYR A 67 23.48 11.57 -7.81
C TYR A 67 22.07 10.98 -7.91
N LEU A 68 21.31 11.35 -8.95
CA LEU A 68 19.97 10.81 -9.17
C LEU A 68 20.01 9.29 -9.35
N PHE A 69 21.01 8.77 -10.05
CA PHE A 69 21.18 7.32 -10.22
C PHE A 69 21.48 6.64 -8.88
N TYR A 70 22.34 7.23 -8.06
CA TYR A 70 22.65 6.74 -6.71
C TYR A 70 21.41 6.67 -5.81
N GLU A 71 20.51 7.65 -5.87
CA GLU A 71 19.24 7.66 -5.12
C GLU A 71 18.19 6.67 -5.67
N VAL A 72 18.21 6.44 -6.98
CA VAL A 72 17.19 5.59 -7.64
C VAL A 72 17.52 4.10 -7.54
N VAL A 73 18.81 3.70 -7.57
CA VAL A 73 19.20 2.27 -7.53
C VAL A 73 18.67 1.54 -6.31
N PRO A 74 18.71 2.09 -5.08
CA PRO A 74 18.18 1.42 -3.89
C PRO A 74 16.67 1.13 -3.93
N LEU A 75 15.89 1.88 -4.74
CA LEU A 75 14.44 1.64 -4.88
C LEU A 75 14.14 0.25 -5.48
N PHE A 76 15.08 -0.33 -6.20
CA PHE A 76 14.96 -1.66 -6.81
C PHE A 76 15.61 -2.77 -5.97
N ALA A 77 16.19 -2.45 -4.81
CA ALA A 77 16.76 -3.45 -3.92
C ALA A 77 15.67 -4.39 -3.38
N GLY A 78 15.99 -5.67 -3.21
CA GLY A 78 15.10 -6.64 -2.57
C GLY A 78 14.93 -6.35 -1.08
N ALA A 79 14.00 -7.05 -0.44
CA ALA A 79 13.89 -7.03 1.00
C ALA A 79 15.00 -7.87 1.63
N THR A 80 15.46 -7.47 2.83
CA THR A 80 16.32 -8.28 3.69
C THR A 80 15.51 -8.78 4.87
N VAL A 81 15.75 -10.02 5.27
CA VAL A 81 15.08 -10.68 6.40
C VAL A 81 16.16 -11.35 7.23
N GLU A 82 16.27 -10.95 8.50
CA GLU A 82 17.30 -11.43 9.42
C GLU A 82 16.64 -11.94 10.71
N GLU A 83 17.11 -13.08 11.22
CA GLU A 83 16.60 -13.65 12.47
C GLU A 83 16.97 -12.73 13.65
N ALA A 84 15.94 -12.30 14.39
CA ALA A 84 16.13 -11.43 15.56
C ALA A 84 16.07 -12.22 16.88
N ALA A 85 15.11 -13.15 17.00
CA ALA A 85 14.96 -13.97 18.21
C ALA A 85 14.23 -15.30 17.88
N SER A 86 14.42 -16.29 18.74
CA SER A 86 13.68 -17.55 18.70
C SER A 86 13.44 -18.05 20.13
N TYR A 87 12.20 -18.44 20.43
CA TYR A 87 11.79 -18.86 21.77
C TYR A 87 10.59 -19.81 21.73
N ASP A 88 10.34 -20.49 22.85
CA ASP A 88 9.24 -21.42 23.02
C ASP A 88 8.25 -20.83 24.05
N LEU A 89 7.00 -20.64 23.66
CA LEU A 89 5.94 -20.13 24.55
C LEU A 89 5.39 -21.16 25.53
N GLN A 90 5.84 -22.41 25.43
CA GLN A 90 5.39 -23.55 26.29
C GLN A 90 3.87 -23.70 26.32
N ASP A 91 3.21 -23.46 25.21
CA ASP A 91 1.77 -23.54 25.07
C ASP A 91 1.39 -24.61 24.03
N SER A 92 0.40 -25.46 24.39
CA SER A 92 -0.05 -26.58 23.56
C SER A 92 -1.34 -26.28 22.80
N SER A 93 -1.99 -25.14 23.02
CA SER A 93 -3.22 -24.75 22.30
C SER A 93 -2.90 -24.49 20.81
N ALA A 94 -3.85 -24.75 19.93
CA ALA A 94 -3.68 -24.38 18.53
C ALA A 94 -3.86 -22.86 18.36
N SER A 95 -3.01 -22.21 17.54
CA SER A 95 -3.16 -20.80 17.24
C SER A 95 -4.31 -20.55 16.31
N LEU A 96 -5.26 -19.71 16.75
CA LEU A 96 -6.30 -19.13 15.91
C LEU A 96 -5.83 -17.86 15.22
N HIS A 97 -4.99 -17.06 15.91
CA HIS A 97 -4.49 -15.80 15.37
C HIS A 97 -3.21 -15.37 16.07
N LEU A 98 -2.29 -14.80 15.29
CA LEU A 98 -1.08 -14.11 15.74
C LEU A 98 -1.16 -12.64 15.34
N ALA A 99 -0.74 -11.74 16.21
CA ALA A 99 -0.67 -10.31 15.92
C ALA A 99 0.56 -9.69 16.57
N ILE A 100 1.12 -8.69 15.90
CA ILE A 100 2.25 -7.89 16.39
C ILE A 100 1.74 -6.46 16.64
N GLU A 101 2.15 -5.86 17.76
CA GLU A 101 1.83 -4.49 18.12
C GLU A 101 2.54 -3.50 17.20
N GLU A 102 2.01 -2.28 17.05
CA GLU A 102 2.40 -1.22 16.12
C GLU A 102 3.91 -0.88 16.13
N GLN A 103 4.58 -0.93 17.28
CA GLN A 103 6.01 -0.63 17.42
C GLN A 103 6.88 -1.88 17.52
N SER A 104 6.29 -3.06 17.32
CA SER A 104 6.98 -4.35 17.41
C SER A 104 7.65 -4.59 18.78
N GLU A 105 7.02 -4.11 19.87
CA GLU A 105 7.47 -4.37 21.23
C GLU A 105 6.79 -5.60 21.85
N MET A 106 5.54 -5.88 21.43
CA MET A 106 4.70 -6.94 21.99
C MET A 106 3.99 -7.70 20.88
N ALA A 107 3.74 -9.00 21.11
CA ALA A 107 2.89 -9.81 20.27
C ALA A 107 1.73 -10.42 21.07
N MET A 108 0.70 -10.83 20.35
CA MET A 108 -0.45 -11.52 20.89
C MET A 108 -0.65 -12.83 20.12
N ARG A 109 -0.89 -13.91 20.86
CA ARG A 109 -1.34 -15.21 20.34
C ARG A 109 -2.69 -15.56 20.95
N LEU A 110 -3.69 -15.70 20.10
CA LEU A 110 -5.01 -16.21 20.50
C LEU A 110 -5.05 -17.72 20.26
N GLY A 111 -5.25 -18.48 21.30
CA GLY A 111 -5.40 -19.93 21.22
C GLY A 111 -6.84 -20.37 20.97
N ASP A 112 -7.03 -21.62 20.53
CA ASP A 112 -8.33 -22.31 20.40
C ASP A 112 -9.02 -22.55 21.74
N ASP A 113 -8.28 -22.37 22.86
CA ASP A 113 -8.79 -22.35 24.22
C ASP A 113 -9.48 -21.01 24.60
N GLY A 114 -9.48 -20.04 23.70
CA GLY A 114 -10.05 -18.70 23.90
C GLY A 114 -9.20 -17.79 24.79
N VAL A 115 -7.92 -18.12 24.95
CA VAL A 115 -7.00 -17.33 25.76
C VAL A 115 -6.06 -16.52 24.86
N ALA A 116 -6.09 -15.20 25.05
CA ALA A 116 -5.12 -14.29 24.42
C ALA A 116 -3.87 -14.17 25.31
N ARG A 117 -2.75 -14.61 24.81
CA ARG A 117 -1.44 -14.55 25.45
C ARG A 117 -0.64 -13.44 24.83
N PHE A 118 -0.29 -12.44 25.63
CA PHE A 118 0.54 -11.31 25.24
C PHE A 118 1.94 -11.52 25.78
N PHE A 119 2.93 -11.34 24.94
CA PHE A 119 4.34 -11.57 25.29
C PHE A 119 5.21 -10.51 24.66
N ASP A 120 6.35 -10.25 25.31
CA ASP A 120 7.40 -9.39 24.76
C ASP A 120 7.97 -10.02 23.50
N LEU A 121 8.08 -9.25 22.44
CA LEU A 121 8.39 -9.77 21.11
C LEU A 121 9.84 -10.24 20.98
N GLU A 122 10.78 -9.65 21.71
CA GLU A 122 12.21 -10.02 21.64
C GLU A 122 12.55 -11.19 22.55
N SER A 123 12.00 -11.21 23.76
CA SER A 123 12.36 -12.21 24.77
C SER A 123 11.41 -13.41 24.83
N GLY A 124 10.17 -13.26 24.34
CA GLY A 124 9.11 -14.24 24.51
C GLY A 124 8.55 -14.29 25.93
N GLU A 125 8.96 -13.37 26.83
CA GLU A 125 8.43 -13.35 28.20
C GLU A 125 6.95 -12.99 28.22
N ASN A 126 6.16 -13.73 29.02
CA ASN A 126 4.73 -13.50 29.14
C ASN A 126 4.46 -12.15 29.82
N ALA A 127 3.81 -11.23 29.11
CA ALA A 127 3.41 -9.93 29.61
C ALA A 127 2.00 -9.98 30.24
N ALA A 128 1.07 -10.71 29.66
CA ALA A 128 -0.28 -10.91 30.18
C ALA A 128 -0.96 -12.11 29.53
N THR A 129 -1.88 -12.72 30.29
CA THR A 129 -2.73 -13.81 29.81
C THR A 129 -4.17 -13.45 30.11
N ILE A 130 -5.01 -13.25 29.09
CA ILE A 130 -6.38 -12.74 29.23
C ILE A 130 -7.32 -13.71 28.51
N ALA A 131 -8.23 -14.33 29.24
CA ALA A 131 -9.26 -15.15 28.66
C ALA A 131 -10.37 -14.28 28.05
N VAL A 132 -10.80 -14.62 26.82
CA VAL A 132 -12.00 -14.03 26.21
C VAL A 132 -13.23 -14.50 26.99
N LYS A 133 -14.18 -13.59 27.21
CA LYS A 133 -15.42 -13.93 27.96
C LYS A 133 -16.33 -14.79 27.08
N VAL A 134 -16.20 -16.09 27.20
CA VAL A 134 -17.09 -17.06 26.56
C VAL A 134 -18.03 -17.67 27.62
N PRO A 135 -19.26 -18.08 27.27
CA PRO A 135 -20.15 -18.79 28.20
C PRO A 135 -19.52 -20.04 28.79
N SER A 136 -19.85 -20.35 30.06
CA SER A 136 -19.29 -21.52 30.74
C SER A 136 -19.64 -22.81 30.02
N GLY A 137 -18.62 -23.61 29.68
CA GLY A 137 -18.77 -24.90 28.98
C GLY A 137 -18.90 -24.76 27.47
N ALA A 138 -18.87 -23.56 26.92
CA ALA A 138 -18.78 -23.35 25.46
C ALA A 138 -17.36 -23.61 24.93
N THR A 139 -17.28 -24.16 23.75
CA THR A 139 -16.03 -24.36 23.01
C THR A 139 -16.05 -23.58 21.69
N ILE A 140 -14.89 -23.07 21.29
CA ILE A 140 -14.73 -22.31 20.03
C ILE A 140 -14.76 -23.30 18.88
N THR A 141 -15.55 -23.00 17.85
CA THR A 141 -15.72 -23.84 16.66
C THR A 141 -15.37 -23.11 15.36
N SER A 142 -15.36 -21.78 15.38
CA SER A 142 -14.97 -20.96 14.24
C SER A 142 -14.42 -19.60 14.69
N PHE A 143 -13.61 -18.98 13.82
CA PHE A 143 -12.93 -17.71 14.06
C PHE A 143 -13.08 -16.80 12.84
N ALA A 144 -13.25 -15.51 13.07
CA ALA A 144 -13.14 -14.48 12.04
C ALA A 144 -12.47 -13.24 12.60
N LEU A 145 -11.60 -12.64 11.78
CA LEU A 145 -10.98 -11.35 12.01
C LEU A 145 -11.64 -10.31 11.11
N ASP A 146 -11.99 -9.16 11.65
CA ASP A 146 -12.46 -8.03 10.85
C ASP A 146 -11.34 -7.49 9.96
N SER A 147 -10.27 -7.06 10.59
CA SER A 147 -9.02 -6.66 9.95
C SER A 147 -7.91 -6.60 11.00
N GLU A 148 -6.67 -6.75 10.58
CA GLU A 148 -5.51 -6.61 11.45
C GLU A 148 -5.45 -5.22 12.13
N GLN A 149 -5.84 -4.17 11.40
CA GLN A 149 -5.84 -2.80 11.93
C GLN A 149 -6.87 -2.58 13.04
N SER A 150 -8.03 -3.22 12.95
CA SER A 150 -9.10 -3.06 13.95
C SER A 150 -8.85 -3.87 15.21
N GLY A 151 -8.14 -4.99 15.09
CA GLY A 151 -7.97 -5.97 16.14
C GLY A 151 -9.27 -6.62 16.62
N LEU A 152 -10.38 -6.40 15.90
CA LEU A 152 -11.69 -6.99 16.18
C LEU A 152 -11.78 -8.39 15.60
N PHE A 153 -12.25 -9.33 16.42
CA PHE A 153 -12.45 -10.70 16.02
C PHE A 153 -13.77 -11.25 16.57
N ALA A 154 -14.27 -12.28 15.93
CA ALA A 154 -15.44 -13.01 16.36
C ALA A 154 -15.08 -14.49 16.60
N LEU A 155 -15.57 -15.04 17.71
CA LEU A 155 -15.48 -16.45 18.05
C LEU A 155 -16.86 -17.07 17.90
N GLY A 156 -17.01 -18.03 16.99
CA GLY A 156 -18.19 -18.85 16.89
C GLY A 156 -18.11 -20.03 17.86
N LEU A 157 -19.20 -20.32 18.53
CA LEU A 157 -19.27 -21.29 19.63
C LEU A 157 -20.09 -22.53 19.25
N ASN A 158 -19.84 -23.61 19.96
CA ASN A 158 -20.63 -24.87 19.85
C ASN A 158 -22.10 -24.72 20.27
N THR A 159 -22.43 -23.66 21.01
CA THR A 159 -23.79 -23.31 21.42
C THR A 159 -24.60 -22.61 20.33
N GLY A 160 -23.96 -22.20 19.21
CA GLY A 160 -24.62 -21.41 18.17
C GLY A 160 -24.57 -19.91 18.41
N GLU A 161 -23.79 -19.49 19.39
CA GLU A 161 -23.57 -18.10 19.74
C GLU A 161 -22.24 -17.60 19.17
N ALA A 162 -22.09 -16.28 19.05
CA ALA A 162 -20.86 -15.62 18.67
C ALA A 162 -20.46 -14.56 19.70
N VAL A 163 -19.20 -14.54 20.09
CA VAL A 163 -18.59 -13.49 20.93
C VAL A 163 -17.75 -12.60 20.06
N VAL A 164 -17.94 -11.28 20.15
CA VAL A 164 -17.14 -10.29 19.43
C VAL A 164 -16.26 -9.55 20.43
N ALA A 165 -14.95 -9.61 20.23
CA ALA A 165 -13.96 -8.99 21.10
C ALA A 165 -12.89 -8.28 20.29
N ARG A 166 -12.11 -7.43 20.95
CA ARG A 166 -10.98 -6.71 20.34
C ARG A 166 -9.76 -6.81 21.25
N TYR A 167 -8.63 -7.23 20.69
CA TYR A 167 -7.35 -7.05 21.37
C TYR A 167 -6.85 -5.62 21.16
N ALA A 168 -6.34 -5.00 22.21
CA ALA A 168 -5.87 -3.63 22.19
C ALA A 168 -4.76 -3.40 23.22
N TYR A 169 -4.07 -2.30 23.07
CA TYR A 169 -2.97 -1.90 23.94
C TYR A 169 -3.19 -0.47 24.43
N ASP A 170 -3.22 -0.30 25.75
CA ASP A 170 -3.16 1.03 26.36
C ASP A 170 -1.71 1.46 26.51
N THR A 171 -1.38 2.60 25.95
CA THR A 171 -0.03 3.16 25.99
C THR A 171 0.05 4.25 27.06
N ARG A 172 0.99 4.12 27.97
CA ARG A 172 1.35 5.14 28.98
C ARG A 172 2.84 5.42 28.89
N PHE A 173 3.24 6.63 29.31
CA PHE A 173 4.64 7.01 29.39
C PHE A 173 5.03 7.13 30.87
N ALA A 174 6.13 6.50 31.24
CA ALA A 174 6.67 6.59 32.60
C ALA A 174 7.14 8.04 32.90
N GLN A 175 6.81 8.56 34.07
CA GLN A 175 7.07 9.96 34.44
C GLN A 175 8.57 10.29 34.62
N LEU A 176 9.40 9.29 34.91
CA LEU A 176 10.82 9.49 35.25
C LEU A 176 11.75 9.43 34.00
N ASP A 177 11.48 8.52 33.08
CA ASP A 177 12.37 8.23 31.94
C ASP A 177 11.66 8.32 30.59
N ASN A 178 10.40 8.74 30.58
CA ASN A 178 9.55 8.81 29.39
C ASN A 178 9.46 7.47 28.61
N ARG A 179 9.74 6.34 29.28
CA ARG A 179 9.64 5.01 28.68
C ARG A 179 8.19 4.67 28.40
N ARG A 180 7.92 4.14 27.22
CA ARG A 180 6.62 3.62 26.82
C ARG A 180 6.31 2.36 27.62
N ILE A 181 5.10 2.30 28.18
CA ILE A 181 4.56 1.13 28.89
C ILE A 181 3.31 0.71 28.16
N LEU A 182 3.30 -0.51 27.68
CA LEU A 182 2.15 -1.13 27.05
C LEU A 182 1.39 -1.99 28.05
N THR A 183 0.08 -1.81 28.09
CA THR A 183 -0.81 -2.66 28.87
C THR A 183 -1.80 -3.31 27.93
N PRO A 184 -1.67 -4.62 27.65
CA PRO A 184 -2.59 -5.33 26.78
C PRO A 184 -3.94 -5.52 27.45
N LYS A 185 -5.01 -5.54 26.65
CA LYS A 185 -6.38 -5.75 27.09
C LYS A 185 -7.23 -6.39 26.03
N ILE A 186 -8.35 -6.99 26.46
CA ILE A 186 -9.44 -7.42 25.58
C ILE A 186 -10.65 -6.53 25.86
N ASP A 187 -11.11 -5.82 24.83
CA ASP A 187 -12.28 -4.94 24.86
C ASP A 187 -13.47 -5.60 24.16
N TYR A 188 -14.69 -5.16 24.51
CA TYR A 188 -15.94 -5.62 23.90
C TYR A 188 -16.73 -4.43 23.34
N PRO A 189 -16.30 -3.83 22.22
CA PRO A 189 -16.91 -2.58 21.73
C PRO A 189 -18.35 -2.74 21.26
N PHE A 190 -18.78 -3.96 20.95
CA PHE A 190 -20.16 -4.31 20.57
C PHE A 190 -20.92 -5.07 21.66
N GLY A 191 -20.48 -4.97 22.93
CA GLY A 191 -21.09 -5.61 24.08
C GLY A 191 -20.43 -6.94 24.45
N GLU A 192 -20.61 -7.32 25.72
CA GLU A 192 -20.04 -8.56 26.27
C GLU A 192 -21.00 -9.76 26.15
N ILE A 193 -22.25 -9.52 25.77
CA ILE A 193 -23.28 -10.57 25.64
C ILE A 193 -23.12 -11.23 24.29
N PRO A 194 -23.00 -12.57 24.23
CA PRO A 194 -22.91 -13.29 22.98
C PRO A 194 -24.15 -13.11 22.09
N TYR A 195 -23.96 -13.05 20.78
CA TYR A 195 -25.03 -13.00 19.78
C TYR A 195 -25.50 -14.40 19.41
N THR A 196 -26.79 -14.72 19.51
CA THR A 196 -27.33 -16.02 19.12
C THR A 196 -27.62 -16.06 17.62
N LEU A 197 -26.81 -16.75 16.85
CA LEU A 197 -26.93 -16.87 15.39
C LEU A 197 -27.57 -18.19 14.97
N ALA A 198 -27.40 -19.25 15.75
CA ALA A 198 -28.09 -20.54 15.58
C ALA A 198 -28.54 -21.05 16.94
N VAL A 199 -29.53 -21.90 16.97
CA VAL A 199 -30.04 -22.47 18.23
C VAL A 199 -29.45 -23.86 18.40
N ASP A 200 -28.70 -24.08 19.48
CA ASP A 200 -28.14 -25.36 19.91
C ASP A 200 -27.36 -26.13 18.80
N LYS A 201 -26.69 -25.38 17.89
CA LYS A 201 -25.88 -25.95 16.82
C LYS A 201 -24.54 -25.22 16.76
N PRO A 202 -23.41 -25.95 16.68
CA PRO A 202 -22.09 -25.34 16.52
C PRO A 202 -22.02 -24.46 15.27
N LEU A 203 -21.44 -23.25 15.41
CA LEU A 203 -21.16 -22.39 14.27
C LEU A 203 -19.95 -22.93 13.49
N ALA A 204 -20.21 -23.46 12.30
CA ALA A 204 -19.18 -24.06 11.46
C ALA A 204 -18.31 -22.99 10.78
N SER A 205 -18.89 -21.84 10.47
CA SER A 205 -18.19 -20.72 9.87
C SER A 205 -18.81 -19.41 10.33
N ILE A 206 -17.96 -18.39 10.44
CA ILE A 206 -18.35 -17.03 10.85
C ILE A 206 -17.56 -16.02 10.02
N ALA A 207 -18.16 -14.89 9.71
CA ALA A 207 -17.50 -13.72 9.13
C ALA A 207 -17.89 -12.45 9.90
N LEU A 208 -16.94 -11.56 10.06
CA LEU A 208 -17.08 -10.29 10.76
C LEU A 208 -16.59 -9.16 9.87
N ARG A 209 -17.34 -8.07 9.80
CA ARG A 209 -16.87 -6.80 9.21
C ARG A 209 -17.46 -5.62 9.92
N THR A 210 -16.63 -4.62 10.20
CA THR A 210 -17.05 -3.40 10.87
C THR A 210 -16.74 -2.15 10.04
N SER A 211 -17.48 -1.08 10.31
CA SER A 211 -17.18 0.26 9.81
C SER A 211 -17.70 1.29 10.80
N GLY A 212 -16.79 1.92 11.51
CA GLY A 212 -17.12 2.83 12.60
C GLY A 212 -17.89 2.11 13.71
N GLU A 213 -19.10 2.56 13.97
CA GLU A 213 -19.99 2.02 15.02
C GLU A 213 -20.95 0.94 14.51
N ASN A 214 -20.77 0.46 13.29
CA ASN A 214 -21.60 -0.56 12.67
C ASN A 214 -20.85 -1.87 12.52
N MET A 215 -21.46 -2.97 12.89
CA MET A 215 -20.95 -4.32 12.74
C MET A 215 -21.87 -5.15 11.86
N MET A 216 -21.28 -6.00 11.04
CA MET A 216 -21.95 -7.04 10.26
C MET A 216 -21.35 -8.39 10.60
N LEU A 217 -22.18 -9.34 10.99
CA LEU A 217 -21.83 -10.74 11.20
C LEU A 217 -22.59 -11.61 10.20
N ALA A 218 -21.91 -12.60 9.69
CA ALA A 218 -22.53 -13.71 8.96
C ALA A 218 -22.06 -15.02 9.59
N ALA A 219 -22.94 -15.98 9.79
CA ALA A 219 -22.55 -17.26 10.33
C ALA A 219 -23.43 -18.40 9.79
N THR A 220 -22.88 -19.59 9.80
CA THR A 220 -23.62 -20.82 9.46
C THR A 220 -23.28 -21.91 10.46
N ALA A 221 -24.29 -22.67 10.86
CA ALA A 221 -24.11 -23.94 11.52
C ALA A 221 -23.92 -25.03 10.47
N ARG A 222 -23.24 -26.14 10.79
CA ARG A 222 -23.03 -27.24 9.85
C ARG A 222 -24.38 -27.83 9.39
N GLY A 223 -24.62 -27.79 8.08
CA GLY A 223 -25.90 -28.17 7.50
C GLY A 223 -27.07 -27.26 7.92
N GLY A 224 -26.76 -26.04 8.37
CA GLY A 224 -27.72 -25.04 8.81
C GLY A 224 -27.94 -23.91 7.80
N GLU A 225 -28.89 -23.05 8.14
CA GLU A 225 -29.19 -21.87 7.37
C GLU A 225 -28.14 -20.78 7.61
N LEU A 226 -27.94 -19.93 6.60
CA LEU A 226 -27.11 -18.74 6.73
C LEU A 226 -27.81 -17.70 7.59
N SER A 227 -27.17 -17.29 8.66
CA SER A 227 -27.64 -16.24 9.59
C SER A 227 -26.83 -14.97 9.40
N LEU A 228 -27.51 -13.85 9.28
CA LEU A 228 -26.92 -12.51 9.16
C LEU A 228 -27.38 -11.66 10.33
N LEU A 229 -26.47 -10.87 10.86
CA LEU A 229 -26.73 -9.93 11.95
C LEU A 229 -26.03 -8.61 11.67
N LYS A 230 -26.78 -7.54 11.76
CA LYS A 230 -26.27 -6.18 11.71
C LYS A 230 -26.50 -5.51 13.06
N ALA A 231 -25.47 -4.97 13.65
CA ALA A 231 -25.55 -4.19 14.89
C ALA A 231 -25.04 -2.78 14.64
N SER A 232 -25.81 -1.79 15.04
CA SER A 232 -25.48 -0.37 14.93
C SER A 232 -25.58 0.27 16.31
N LYS A 233 -24.52 0.94 16.73
CA LYS A 233 -24.53 1.65 18.01
C LYS A 233 -25.41 2.88 17.91
N GLN A 234 -26.41 2.98 18.78
CA GLN A 234 -27.26 4.16 18.84
C GLN A 234 -26.53 5.31 19.56
N THR A 235 -26.25 6.37 18.81
CA THR A 235 -25.73 7.61 19.39
C THR A 235 -26.91 8.40 19.94
N SER A 236 -27.38 8.09 21.15
CA SER A 236 -28.37 8.90 21.83
C SER A 236 -27.78 10.27 22.16
N LEU A 237 -28.48 11.35 21.79
CA LEU A 237 -28.13 12.71 22.22
C LEU A 237 -28.08 12.84 23.78
N PHE A 238 -28.72 11.92 24.50
CA PHE A 238 -28.70 11.83 25.95
C PHE A 238 -27.53 11.02 26.52
N ALA A 239 -26.82 10.22 25.72
CA ALA A 239 -25.58 9.51 26.12
C ALA A 239 -24.44 10.49 26.44
N ALA A 240 -24.51 11.74 25.94
CA ALA A 240 -23.58 12.81 26.31
C ALA A 240 -23.71 13.27 27.77
N PHE A 241 -24.76 12.86 28.49
CA PHE A 241 -25.01 13.21 29.89
C PHE A 241 -24.76 12.05 30.86
N ASP A 242 -23.96 11.08 30.49
CA ASP A 242 -23.42 9.97 31.33
C ASP A 242 -24.26 9.63 32.60
N LEU A 243 -25.49 9.21 32.37
CA LEU A 243 -26.38 8.73 33.44
C LEU A 243 -26.42 7.20 33.51
N GLY A 244 -25.27 6.52 33.25
CA GLY A 244 -25.09 5.10 33.53
C GLY A 244 -25.82 4.12 32.62
N GLY A 245 -26.16 4.51 31.39
CA GLY A 245 -26.70 3.61 30.36
C GLY A 245 -25.59 3.01 29.52
N GLY A 246 -25.48 1.67 29.47
CA GLY A 246 -24.63 0.96 28.55
C GLY A 246 -24.94 1.35 27.08
N ALA A 247 -23.99 1.17 26.19
CA ALA A 247 -24.22 1.42 24.77
C ALA A 247 -25.40 0.58 24.28
N GLU A 248 -26.41 1.23 23.74
CA GLU A 248 -27.60 0.59 23.19
C GLU A 248 -27.35 0.31 21.72
N PHE A 249 -27.51 -0.96 21.32
CA PHE A 249 -27.32 -1.39 19.94
C PHE A 249 -28.67 -1.69 19.29
N GLU A 250 -28.89 -1.13 18.11
CA GLU A 250 -29.97 -1.57 17.23
C GLU A 250 -29.48 -2.81 16.48
N ILE A 251 -30.18 -3.94 16.71
CA ILE A 251 -29.82 -5.23 16.13
C ILE A 251 -30.88 -5.63 15.11
N GLU A 252 -30.45 -5.89 13.89
CA GLU A 252 -31.26 -6.44 12.81
C GLU A 252 -30.72 -7.84 12.49
N GLU A 253 -31.55 -8.86 12.71
CA GLU A 253 -31.21 -10.26 12.42
C GLU A 253 -32.01 -10.79 11.26
N ARG A 254 -31.36 -11.64 10.46
CA ARG A 254 -32.03 -12.34 9.38
C ARG A 254 -31.47 -13.75 9.18
N ARG A 255 -32.38 -14.74 9.14
CA ARG A 255 -32.06 -16.12 8.74
C ARG A 255 -32.56 -16.36 7.34
N LEU A 256 -31.69 -16.86 6.47
CA LEU A 256 -31.98 -17.07 5.06
C LEU A 256 -32.40 -18.52 4.85
N SER A 257 -33.71 -18.75 4.95
CA SER A 257 -34.31 -20.05 4.74
C SER A 257 -34.11 -20.49 3.28
N GLY A 258 -33.55 -21.70 3.06
CA GLY A 258 -33.25 -22.22 1.74
C GLY A 258 -31.81 -22.00 1.27
N MET A 259 -30.98 -21.28 2.05
CA MET A 259 -29.52 -21.24 1.86
C MET A 259 -28.85 -22.11 2.93
N THR A 260 -28.85 -23.42 2.69
CA THR A 260 -28.18 -24.38 3.59
C THR A 260 -26.74 -24.56 3.12
N LEU A 261 -25.79 -24.36 4.04
CA LEU A 261 -24.36 -24.44 3.78
C LEU A 261 -23.75 -25.63 4.52
N GLY A 262 -22.73 -26.26 3.89
CA GLY A 262 -22.11 -27.50 4.36
C GLY A 262 -20.88 -27.30 5.26
N GLY A 263 -20.39 -26.10 5.36
CA GLY A 263 -19.13 -25.76 6.07
C GLY A 263 -18.23 -24.81 5.28
N GLU A 264 -18.80 -24.15 4.27
CA GLU A 264 -18.12 -23.17 3.46
C GLU A 264 -17.53 -22.03 4.31
N GLN A 265 -16.42 -21.48 3.88
CA GLN A 265 -15.82 -20.31 4.50
C GLN A 265 -16.60 -19.05 4.13
N LEU A 266 -16.77 -18.16 5.09
CA LEU A 266 -17.49 -16.91 4.92
C LEU A 266 -16.53 -15.72 5.01
N PHE A 267 -16.70 -14.75 4.09
CA PHE A 267 -15.95 -13.49 4.14
C PHE A 267 -16.88 -12.33 3.75
N ILE A 268 -16.71 -11.19 4.41
CA ILE A 268 -17.43 -9.96 4.08
C ILE A 268 -16.43 -8.94 3.55
N ASP A 269 -16.72 -8.33 2.39
CA ASP A 269 -15.86 -7.31 1.79
C ASP A 269 -15.75 -6.02 2.64
N GLY A 270 -14.75 -5.19 2.33
CA GLY A 270 -14.47 -3.95 3.08
C GLY A 270 -15.65 -3.00 3.15
N ASP A 271 -16.41 -2.87 2.07
CA ASP A 271 -17.56 -1.99 1.97
C ASP A 271 -18.86 -2.59 2.52
N ARG A 272 -18.86 -3.88 2.91
CA ARG A 272 -20.02 -4.63 3.41
C ARG A 272 -21.17 -4.71 2.40
N PHE A 273 -20.83 -4.80 1.13
CA PHE A 273 -21.79 -5.02 0.05
C PHE A 273 -21.96 -6.48 -0.28
N TRP A 274 -20.90 -7.29 -0.15
CA TRP A 274 -20.86 -8.66 -0.57
C TRP A 274 -20.47 -9.61 0.57
N LEU A 275 -21.23 -10.69 0.67
CA LEU A 275 -20.84 -11.88 1.39
C LEU A 275 -20.32 -12.90 0.39
N PHE A 276 -19.07 -13.30 0.57
CA PHE A 276 -18.42 -14.40 -0.13
C PHE A 276 -18.67 -15.69 0.64
N VAL A 277 -19.16 -16.70 -0.04
CA VAL A 277 -19.35 -18.05 0.46
C VAL A 277 -18.48 -18.95 -0.42
N ILE A 278 -17.42 -19.48 0.14
CA ILE A 278 -16.37 -20.20 -0.60
C ILE A 278 -16.33 -21.64 -0.07
N ASP A 279 -16.53 -22.61 -0.96
CA ASP A 279 -16.47 -24.02 -0.61
C ASP A 279 -15.04 -24.58 -0.66
N ASP A 280 -14.89 -25.84 -0.23
CA ASP A 280 -13.59 -26.53 -0.18
C ASP A 280 -12.97 -26.77 -1.57
N GLU A 281 -13.78 -26.70 -2.65
CA GLU A 281 -13.30 -26.83 -4.02
C GLU A 281 -12.92 -25.46 -4.63
N GLY A 282 -13.09 -24.36 -3.89
CA GLY A 282 -12.74 -23.00 -4.28
C GLY A 282 -13.81 -22.30 -5.11
N LEU A 283 -15.03 -22.82 -5.18
CA LEU A 283 -16.15 -22.11 -5.79
C LEU A 283 -16.64 -21.01 -4.84
N ALA A 284 -16.37 -19.76 -5.21
CA ALA A 284 -16.90 -18.59 -4.53
C ALA A 284 -18.28 -18.24 -5.09
N ARG A 285 -19.26 -18.11 -4.20
CA ARG A 285 -20.60 -17.62 -4.47
C ARG A 285 -20.82 -16.33 -3.69
N LEU A 286 -21.29 -15.28 -4.36
CA LEU A 286 -21.43 -13.97 -3.77
C LEU A 286 -22.89 -13.60 -3.61
N LEU A 287 -23.24 -13.19 -2.39
CA LEU A 287 -24.56 -12.71 -2.01
C LEU A 287 -24.47 -11.21 -1.71
N SER A 288 -25.31 -10.41 -2.36
CA SER A 288 -25.44 -9.00 -2.04
C SER A 288 -26.09 -8.85 -0.66
N LEU A 289 -25.36 -8.26 0.28
CA LEU A 289 -25.85 -8.03 1.64
C LEU A 289 -27.07 -7.10 1.68
N ARG A 290 -27.12 -6.13 0.75
CA ARG A 290 -28.30 -5.29 0.59
C ARG A 290 -29.53 -6.13 0.23
N THR A 291 -29.41 -6.97 -0.77
CA THR A 291 -30.47 -7.86 -1.23
C THR A 291 -30.83 -8.88 -0.15
N ALA A 292 -29.82 -9.37 0.58
CA ALA A 292 -29.99 -10.32 1.68
C ALA A 292 -30.88 -9.78 2.79
N PHE A 293 -30.85 -8.49 3.12
CA PHE A 293 -31.71 -7.88 4.14
C PHE A 293 -33.07 -7.40 3.60
N THR A 294 -33.21 -7.13 2.32
CA THR A 294 -34.43 -6.50 1.77
C THR A 294 -35.32 -7.46 0.96
N ALA A 295 -34.74 -8.42 0.23
CA ALA A 295 -35.52 -9.32 -0.62
C ALA A 295 -36.12 -10.47 0.18
N PRO A 296 -37.33 -10.96 -0.14
CA PRO A 296 -37.93 -12.11 0.54
C PRO A 296 -37.17 -13.42 0.31
N ASN A 297 -36.63 -13.65 -0.88
CA ASN A 297 -35.82 -14.81 -1.24
C ASN A 297 -34.55 -14.35 -1.96
N PRO A 298 -33.50 -13.93 -1.23
CA PRO A 298 -32.24 -13.53 -1.83
C PRO A 298 -31.56 -14.75 -2.49
N GLN A 299 -30.81 -14.51 -3.54
CA GLN A 299 -30.06 -15.54 -4.27
C GLN A 299 -28.62 -15.09 -4.44
N PHE A 300 -27.72 -16.04 -4.66
CA PHE A 300 -26.35 -15.71 -5.07
C PHE A 300 -26.39 -15.03 -6.45
N GLU A 301 -25.76 -13.86 -6.53
CA GLU A 301 -25.78 -13.02 -7.73
C GLU A 301 -24.58 -13.29 -8.65
N LEU A 302 -23.46 -13.70 -8.08
CA LEU A 302 -22.20 -13.98 -8.77
C LEU A 302 -21.60 -15.29 -8.29
N GLN A 303 -20.81 -15.93 -9.19
CA GLN A 303 -19.98 -17.07 -8.84
C GLN A 303 -18.70 -17.09 -9.65
N ALA A 304 -17.62 -17.58 -9.05
CA ALA A 304 -16.33 -17.76 -9.70
C ALA A 304 -15.55 -18.90 -9.04
N LEU A 305 -14.80 -19.65 -9.84
CA LEU A 305 -13.86 -20.65 -9.33
C LEU A 305 -12.52 -19.96 -9.07
N LEU A 306 -12.07 -19.96 -7.81
CA LEU A 306 -10.89 -19.21 -7.35
C LEU A 306 -9.57 -19.97 -7.57
N THR A 307 -9.63 -21.27 -7.76
CA THR A 307 -8.47 -22.15 -7.97
C THR A 307 -8.46 -22.73 -9.37
N GLU A 308 -7.30 -23.18 -9.84
CA GLU A 308 -7.16 -23.77 -11.16
C GLU A 308 -7.02 -25.30 -11.07
N GLY A 309 -7.62 -25.99 -12.04
CA GLY A 309 -7.51 -27.44 -12.17
C GLY A 309 -8.21 -28.21 -11.06
N ARG A 310 -7.45 -28.89 -10.19
CA ARG A 310 -7.94 -29.65 -9.03
C ARG A 310 -7.37 -29.11 -7.72
N ALA A 311 -6.86 -27.90 -7.73
CA ALA A 311 -6.32 -27.27 -6.53
C ALA A 311 -7.45 -26.83 -5.60
N ASN A 312 -7.26 -27.00 -4.30
CA ASN A 312 -8.18 -26.55 -3.27
C ASN A 312 -7.60 -25.36 -2.54
N PRO A 313 -8.41 -24.35 -2.18
CA PRO A 313 -7.92 -23.24 -1.39
C PRO A 313 -7.51 -23.71 0.00
N THR A 314 -6.37 -23.24 0.46
CA THR A 314 -5.83 -23.59 1.79
C THR A 314 -5.89 -22.41 2.75
N ASP A 315 -5.65 -21.20 2.25
CA ASP A 315 -5.81 -19.97 3.02
C ASP A 315 -6.34 -18.85 2.14
N ILE A 316 -7.25 -18.04 2.71
CA ILE A 316 -7.92 -16.93 2.03
C ILE A 316 -7.90 -15.72 2.94
N SER A 317 -7.44 -14.59 2.41
CA SER A 317 -7.36 -13.35 3.16
C SER A 317 -7.66 -12.13 2.28
N PHE A 318 -8.23 -11.08 2.88
CA PHE A 318 -8.36 -9.79 2.20
C PHE A 318 -7.09 -8.97 2.34
N LEU A 319 -6.69 -8.32 1.24
CA LEU A 319 -5.69 -7.27 1.29
C LEU A 319 -6.23 -6.03 2.03
N LEU A 320 -5.31 -5.16 2.44
CA LEU A 320 -5.63 -3.85 3.01
C LEU A 320 -6.79 -3.17 2.27
N GLY A 321 -7.79 -2.68 3.00
CA GLY A 321 -9.00 -2.07 2.46
C GLY A 321 -10.13 -3.06 2.12
N GLY A 322 -9.88 -4.38 2.14
CA GLY A 322 -10.93 -5.41 1.98
C GLY A 322 -11.57 -5.47 0.59
N ILE A 323 -10.88 -4.97 -0.46
CA ILE A 323 -11.36 -5.01 -1.85
C ILE A 323 -10.83 -6.24 -2.57
N SER A 324 -9.52 -6.52 -2.45
CA SER A 324 -8.87 -7.67 -3.08
C SER A 324 -8.84 -8.87 -2.17
N LEU A 325 -9.24 -10.02 -2.69
CA LEU A 325 -9.12 -11.31 -2.06
C LEU A 325 -7.83 -12.00 -2.54
N LEU A 326 -7.02 -12.47 -1.61
CA LEU A 326 -5.89 -13.36 -1.85
C LEU A 326 -6.34 -14.79 -1.59
N VAL A 327 -5.96 -15.70 -2.46
CA VAL A 327 -6.26 -17.13 -2.35
C VAL A 327 -4.97 -17.92 -2.54
N GLY A 328 -4.54 -18.63 -1.51
CA GLY A 328 -3.49 -19.63 -1.56
C GLY A 328 -4.08 -21.02 -1.70
N ASP A 329 -3.42 -21.91 -2.41
CA ASP A 329 -3.91 -23.24 -2.67
C ASP A 329 -2.95 -24.37 -2.25
N ASP A 330 -3.43 -25.60 -2.33
CA ASP A 330 -2.68 -26.83 -1.98
C ASP A 330 -1.59 -27.20 -2.99
N GLN A 331 -1.52 -26.51 -4.13
CA GLN A 331 -0.47 -26.66 -5.14
C GLN A 331 0.59 -25.55 -5.03
N GLY A 332 0.45 -24.64 -4.06
CA GLY A 332 1.38 -23.53 -3.80
C GLY A 332 1.18 -22.30 -4.67
N ALA A 333 0.12 -22.25 -5.45
CA ALA A 333 -0.21 -21.04 -6.20
C ALA A 333 -0.94 -20.03 -5.32
N ILE A 334 -0.64 -18.74 -5.55
CA ILE A 334 -1.32 -17.61 -4.89
C ILE A 334 -1.93 -16.75 -5.97
N SER A 335 -3.20 -16.41 -5.83
CA SER A 335 -3.95 -15.58 -6.77
C SER A 335 -4.63 -14.41 -6.08
N GLN A 336 -4.73 -13.28 -6.79
CA GLN A 336 -5.44 -12.08 -6.35
C GLN A 336 -6.69 -11.90 -7.20
N TRP A 337 -7.81 -11.66 -6.53
CA TRP A 337 -9.12 -11.49 -7.12
C TRP A 337 -9.77 -10.22 -6.61
N PHE A 338 -10.50 -9.50 -7.47
CA PHE A 338 -11.43 -8.46 -7.02
C PHE A 338 -12.60 -8.29 -7.98
N LEU A 339 -13.63 -7.61 -7.51
CA LEU A 339 -14.80 -7.31 -8.31
C LEU A 339 -14.49 -6.20 -9.31
N THR A 340 -14.78 -6.48 -10.58
CA THR A 340 -14.68 -5.51 -11.67
C THR A 340 -16.07 -5.16 -12.18
N LYS A 341 -16.25 -3.92 -12.62
CA LYS A 341 -17.48 -3.49 -13.26
C LYS A 341 -17.18 -3.05 -14.68
N ARG A 342 -17.79 -3.77 -15.65
CA ARG A 342 -17.74 -3.41 -17.08
C ARG A 342 -19.16 -3.26 -17.61
N ASP A 343 -19.50 -2.13 -18.20
CA ASP A 343 -20.81 -1.85 -18.81
C ASP A 343 -21.89 -2.15 -17.81
N ASP A 344 -22.24 -2.21 -16.84
CA ASP A 344 -23.27 -2.66 -15.87
C ASP A 344 -23.16 -4.12 -15.40
N THR A 345 -22.15 -4.85 -15.88
CA THR A 345 -21.90 -6.22 -15.41
C THR A 345 -20.81 -6.22 -14.35
N VAL A 346 -21.11 -6.79 -13.20
CA VAL A 346 -20.13 -7.03 -12.13
C VAL A 346 -19.64 -8.47 -12.24
N ALA A 347 -18.33 -8.67 -12.13
CA ALA A 347 -17.71 -10.00 -12.14
C ALA A 347 -16.57 -10.06 -11.11
N LEU A 348 -16.40 -11.23 -10.50
CA LEU A 348 -15.21 -11.53 -9.71
C LEU A 348 -14.13 -12.04 -10.67
N GLU A 349 -13.07 -11.28 -10.87
CA GLU A 349 -12.03 -11.59 -11.84
C GLU A 349 -10.68 -11.84 -11.17
N LYS A 350 -9.95 -12.82 -11.74
CA LYS A 350 -8.55 -13.07 -11.38
C LYS A 350 -7.66 -12.00 -11.99
N ILE A 351 -7.01 -11.22 -11.15
CA ILE A 351 -6.22 -10.06 -11.55
C ILE A 351 -4.76 -10.42 -11.73
N ARG A 352 -4.21 -11.21 -10.79
CA ARG A 352 -2.80 -11.59 -10.75
C ARG A 352 -2.63 -12.99 -10.19
N SER A 353 -1.54 -13.62 -10.61
CA SER A 353 -1.01 -14.83 -9.98
C SER A 353 0.41 -14.55 -9.49
N PHE A 354 0.72 -15.10 -8.34
CA PHE A 354 2.05 -15.14 -7.77
C PHE A 354 2.45 -16.61 -7.70
N GLN A 355 3.55 -16.95 -8.31
CA GLN A 355 4.07 -18.32 -8.20
C GLN A 355 5.00 -18.33 -6.99
N ASP A 356 4.64 -19.07 -5.97
CA ASP A 356 5.43 -19.17 -4.75
C ASP A 356 6.26 -20.48 -4.75
N SER A 357 5.74 -21.54 -4.23
CA SER A 357 6.45 -22.83 -4.18
C SER A 357 5.59 -23.93 -4.82
N ALA A 358 6.14 -25.16 -4.94
CA ALA A 358 5.36 -26.31 -5.36
C ALA A 358 4.70 -27.03 -4.16
N THR A 359 4.67 -26.36 -2.99
CA THR A 359 4.14 -26.90 -1.73
C THR A 359 2.92 -26.09 -1.28
N PRO A 360 1.96 -26.74 -0.59
CA PRO A 360 0.75 -26.05 -0.13
C PRO A 360 1.03 -24.76 0.63
N VAL A 361 0.31 -23.69 0.32
CA VAL A 361 0.30 -22.46 1.11
C VAL A 361 -0.34 -22.76 2.46
N VAL A 362 0.32 -22.37 3.55
CA VAL A 362 -0.21 -22.58 4.92
C VAL A 362 -0.90 -21.32 5.42
N SER A 363 -0.30 -20.14 5.18
CA SER A 363 -0.85 -18.88 5.67
C SER A 363 -0.46 -17.70 4.79
N LEU A 364 -1.37 -16.75 4.68
CA LEU A 364 -1.25 -15.46 3.99
C LEU A 364 -1.45 -14.35 5.03
N SER A 365 -0.47 -13.48 5.21
CA SER A 365 -0.56 -12.34 6.12
C SER A 365 -0.40 -11.03 5.35
N PRO A 366 -1.50 -10.27 5.13
CA PRO A 366 -1.46 -8.97 4.47
C PRO A 366 -0.80 -7.90 5.34
N GLU A 367 -0.01 -7.00 4.72
CA GLU A 367 0.48 -5.80 5.39
C GLU A 367 -0.65 -4.81 5.67
N GLN A 368 -0.53 -4.06 6.77
CA GLN A 368 -1.57 -3.13 7.21
C GLN A 368 -1.46 -1.72 6.63
N ARG A 369 -0.38 -1.40 5.89
CA ARG A 369 -0.11 -0.06 5.35
C ARG A 369 0.16 -0.04 3.85
N ARG A 370 0.41 -1.18 3.25
CA ARG A 370 0.79 -1.31 1.83
C ARG A 370 0.04 -2.49 1.20
N LYS A 371 -0.09 -2.47 -0.12
CA LYS A 371 -0.66 -3.59 -0.88
C LYS A 371 0.37 -4.72 -1.06
N SER A 372 0.95 -5.12 0.05
CA SER A 372 1.90 -6.23 0.15
C SER A 372 1.34 -7.31 1.06
N PHE A 373 1.88 -8.51 0.95
CA PHE A 373 1.55 -9.62 1.81
C PHE A 373 2.74 -10.56 1.96
N VAL A 374 2.70 -11.36 3.00
CA VAL A 374 3.65 -12.45 3.25
C VAL A 374 2.91 -13.76 3.12
N SER A 375 3.51 -14.73 2.48
CA SER A 375 3.06 -16.13 2.45
C SER A 375 4.06 -17.03 3.16
N VAL A 376 3.56 -18.12 3.72
CA VAL A 376 4.38 -19.24 4.18
C VAL A 376 3.79 -20.55 3.68
N ASP A 377 4.66 -21.44 3.21
CA ASP A 377 4.27 -22.76 2.76
C ASP A 377 4.48 -23.85 3.84
N ALA A 378 4.01 -25.06 3.56
CA ALA A 378 4.11 -26.22 4.47
C ALA A 378 5.56 -26.63 4.78
N GLN A 379 6.52 -26.23 3.97
CA GLN A 379 7.94 -26.47 4.23
C GLN A 379 8.61 -25.33 5.01
N GLY A 380 7.87 -24.25 5.30
CA GLY A 380 8.37 -23.07 6.00
C GLY A 380 9.16 -22.11 5.13
N VAL A 381 8.96 -22.18 3.81
CA VAL A 381 9.45 -21.16 2.88
C VAL A 381 8.55 -19.95 2.98
N VAL A 382 9.13 -18.81 3.26
CA VAL A 382 8.44 -17.52 3.40
C VAL A 382 8.75 -16.65 2.19
N SER A 383 7.73 -16.03 1.63
CA SER A 383 7.86 -15.11 0.52
C SER A 383 7.12 -13.80 0.78
N LEU A 384 7.77 -12.67 0.47
CA LEU A 384 7.20 -11.33 0.55
C LEU A 384 6.85 -10.83 -0.84
N PHE A 385 5.58 -10.44 -1.03
CA PHE A 385 5.06 -9.95 -2.30
C PHE A 385 4.49 -8.53 -2.16
N ASN A 386 4.65 -7.74 -3.24
CA ASN A 386 3.84 -6.56 -3.46
C ASN A 386 2.94 -6.80 -4.67
N THR A 387 1.64 -6.61 -4.47
CA THR A 387 0.64 -6.97 -5.48
C THR A 387 0.66 -6.03 -6.68
N THR A 388 0.67 -4.72 -6.44
CA THR A 388 0.65 -3.69 -7.49
C THR A 388 1.89 -3.73 -8.36
N ALA A 389 3.06 -3.87 -7.75
CA ALA A 389 4.34 -3.97 -8.44
C ALA A 389 4.60 -5.34 -9.06
N ARG A 390 3.78 -6.36 -8.77
CA ARG A 390 4.01 -7.77 -9.15
C ARG A 390 5.42 -8.23 -8.76
N ARG A 391 5.86 -7.86 -7.57
CA ARG A 391 7.23 -8.06 -7.13
C ARG A 391 7.26 -9.05 -5.99
N GLN A 392 8.09 -10.08 -6.13
CA GLN A 392 8.57 -10.90 -5.03
C GLN A 392 9.82 -10.22 -4.47
N ALA A 393 9.69 -9.60 -3.31
CA ALA A 393 10.78 -8.82 -2.70
C ALA A 393 11.77 -9.72 -1.97
N PHE A 394 11.30 -10.86 -1.44
CA PHE A 394 12.08 -11.85 -0.72
C PHE A 394 11.49 -13.26 -0.89
N THR A 395 12.32 -14.27 -0.84
CA THR A 395 11.96 -15.66 -0.59
C THR A 395 13.09 -16.34 0.15
N GLY A 396 12.75 -17.17 1.14
CA GLY A 396 13.73 -17.89 1.94
C GLY A 396 13.08 -18.89 2.90
N GLN A 397 13.80 -19.94 3.28
CA GLN A 397 13.33 -20.90 4.27
C GLN A 397 13.59 -20.35 5.67
N LEU A 398 12.54 -19.89 6.34
CA LEU A 398 12.62 -19.28 7.67
C LEU A 398 12.13 -20.20 8.80
N ALA A 399 11.35 -21.23 8.49
CA ALA A 399 10.85 -22.20 9.46
C ALA A 399 11.15 -23.63 8.97
N ALA A 400 12.30 -24.17 9.34
CA ALA A 400 12.77 -25.49 8.87
C ALA A 400 11.85 -26.66 9.26
N ASP A 401 11.09 -26.52 10.35
CA ASP A 401 10.14 -27.53 10.84
C ASP A 401 8.70 -27.30 10.32
N GLY A 402 8.54 -26.53 9.25
CA GLY A 402 7.25 -26.06 8.75
C GLY A 402 6.69 -24.91 9.56
N ALA A 403 5.60 -24.32 9.11
CA ALA A 403 4.91 -23.23 9.77
C ALA A 403 3.46 -23.60 10.08
N ARG A 404 2.89 -23.02 11.15
CA ARG A 404 1.48 -23.12 11.54
C ARG A 404 0.75 -21.81 11.40
N ALA A 405 1.41 -20.73 11.78
CA ALA A 405 0.86 -19.38 11.76
C ALA A 405 1.95 -18.37 11.45
N LEU A 406 1.52 -17.24 10.94
CA LEU A 406 2.37 -16.16 10.46
C LEU A 406 1.70 -14.82 10.78
N ALA A 407 2.47 -13.84 11.26
CA ALA A 407 2.03 -12.47 11.41
C ALA A 407 3.12 -11.51 10.96
N ILE A 408 2.71 -10.45 10.26
CA ILE A 408 3.58 -9.33 9.92
C ILE A 408 3.20 -8.11 10.78
N SER A 409 4.20 -7.35 11.23
CA SER A 409 3.96 -6.14 11.99
C SER A 409 3.20 -5.08 11.18
N PRO A 410 2.42 -4.19 11.81
CA PRO A 410 1.71 -3.12 11.13
C PRO A 410 2.60 -2.21 10.28
N ARG A 411 3.88 -2.08 10.64
CA ARG A 411 4.89 -1.30 9.91
C ARG A 411 5.59 -2.08 8.81
N GLY A 412 5.41 -3.42 8.78
CA GLY A 412 6.09 -4.31 7.84
C GLY A 412 7.59 -4.48 8.12
N ASP A 413 8.03 -4.22 9.36
CA ASP A 413 9.42 -4.27 9.80
C ASP A 413 9.75 -5.50 10.67
N ALA A 414 8.76 -6.28 11.06
CA ALA A 414 8.92 -7.53 11.81
C ALA A 414 7.97 -8.61 11.31
N LEU A 415 8.43 -9.85 11.36
CA LEU A 415 7.70 -11.04 10.99
C LEU A 415 7.81 -12.06 12.13
N LEU A 416 6.67 -12.56 12.59
CA LEU A 416 6.59 -13.59 13.61
C LEU A 416 6.03 -14.86 13.00
N ILE A 417 6.74 -15.97 13.18
CA ILE A 417 6.37 -17.28 12.63
C ILE A 417 6.24 -18.27 13.76
N GLU A 418 5.11 -18.96 13.84
CA GLU A 418 4.95 -20.15 14.68
C GLU A 418 5.31 -21.39 13.86
N SER A 419 6.35 -22.12 14.30
CA SER A 419 6.79 -23.35 13.65
C SER A 419 5.81 -24.51 13.88
N GLY A 420 5.96 -25.57 13.10
CA GLY A 420 5.20 -26.81 13.27
C GLY A 420 5.32 -27.44 14.68
N ARG A 421 6.37 -27.11 15.43
CA ARG A 421 6.60 -27.56 16.82
C ARG A 421 6.12 -26.58 17.88
N GLY A 422 5.56 -25.44 17.51
CA GLY A 422 5.09 -24.41 18.44
C GLY A 422 6.18 -23.44 18.92
N GLN A 423 7.36 -23.46 18.32
CA GLN A 423 8.40 -22.45 18.54
C GLN A 423 8.06 -21.18 17.79
N MET A 424 8.32 -20.04 18.41
CA MET A 424 8.20 -18.73 17.79
C MET A 424 9.56 -18.28 17.26
N ALA A 425 9.58 -17.79 16.04
CA ALA A 425 10.75 -17.17 15.42
C ALA A 425 10.40 -15.73 15.00
N LEU A 426 11.15 -14.77 15.52
CA LEU A 426 11.05 -13.37 15.16
C LEU A 426 12.10 -13.03 14.11
N TRP A 427 11.68 -12.38 13.04
CA TRP A 427 12.52 -11.93 11.94
C TRP A 427 12.39 -10.44 11.75
N ALA A 428 13.49 -9.73 11.69
CA ALA A 428 13.53 -8.32 11.30
C ALA A 428 13.45 -8.22 9.78
N VAL A 429 12.60 -7.33 9.27
CA VAL A 429 12.33 -7.15 7.83
C VAL A 429 12.67 -5.73 7.42
N GLU A 430 13.53 -5.56 6.43
CA GLU A 430 13.77 -4.28 5.79
C GLU A 430 13.29 -4.32 4.35
N ASN A 431 12.13 -3.70 4.09
CA ASN A 431 11.47 -3.65 2.77
C ASN A 431 10.99 -2.21 2.51
N LYS A 432 11.92 -1.34 2.07
CA LYS A 432 11.66 0.11 1.98
C LYS A 432 10.71 0.50 0.85
N HIS A 433 10.84 -0.13 -0.32
CA HIS A 433 10.15 0.28 -1.54
C HIS A 433 9.57 -0.93 -2.30
N PRO A 434 8.67 -1.72 -1.69
CA PRO A 434 8.10 -2.89 -2.34
C PRO A 434 7.24 -2.57 -3.57
N GLU A 435 6.67 -1.36 -3.60
CA GLU A 435 5.78 -0.87 -4.65
C GLU A 435 6.51 -0.48 -5.95
N VAL A 436 7.85 -0.40 -5.94
CA VAL A 436 8.65 0.00 -7.10
C VAL A 436 9.15 -1.22 -7.87
N SER A 437 8.76 -1.33 -9.13
CA SER A 437 9.28 -2.33 -10.08
C SER A 437 9.26 -1.78 -11.50
N TRP A 438 10.05 -2.39 -12.41
CA TRP A 438 10.03 -2.00 -13.81
C TRP A 438 8.65 -2.18 -14.43
N SER A 439 7.89 -3.21 -14.04
CA SER A 439 6.52 -3.41 -14.52
C SER A 439 5.56 -2.33 -14.03
N ALA A 440 5.64 -1.92 -12.76
CA ALA A 440 4.82 -0.84 -12.22
C ALA A 440 5.10 0.51 -12.89
N LEU A 441 6.35 0.78 -13.27
CA LEU A 441 6.76 2.03 -13.90
C LEU A 441 6.38 2.12 -15.39
N TRP A 442 6.43 1.01 -16.16
CA TRP A 442 6.36 1.05 -17.62
C TRP A 442 5.28 0.18 -18.25
N SER A 443 4.62 -0.72 -17.47
CA SER A 443 3.51 -1.54 -17.95
C SER A 443 2.17 -1.02 -17.46
N ARG A 444 1.09 -1.45 -18.11
CA ARG A 444 -0.26 -1.24 -17.59
C ARG A 444 -0.46 -2.08 -16.34
N VAL A 445 -0.99 -1.45 -15.30
CA VAL A 445 -1.29 -2.10 -14.02
C VAL A 445 -2.79 -2.05 -13.79
N TRP A 446 -3.34 -3.18 -13.34
CA TRP A 446 -4.74 -3.23 -12.97
C TRP A 446 -4.85 -2.86 -11.49
N TYR A 447 -5.35 -1.69 -11.21
CA TYR A 447 -5.55 -1.16 -9.88
C TYR A 447 -6.94 -1.50 -9.36
N GLU A 448 -7.08 -1.61 -8.04
CA GLU A 448 -8.38 -1.79 -7.39
C GLU A 448 -9.37 -0.70 -7.79
N GLY A 449 -10.62 -1.09 -8.08
CA GLY A 449 -11.67 -0.17 -8.51
C GLY A 449 -11.63 0.27 -9.97
N TYR A 450 -10.68 -0.24 -10.77
CA TYR A 450 -10.61 0.02 -12.21
C TYR A 450 -11.16 -1.16 -13.00
N SER A 451 -11.86 -0.86 -14.11
CA SER A 451 -12.44 -1.88 -15.00
C SER A 451 -11.41 -2.58 -15.89
N GLU A 452 -10.25 -1.97 -16.10
CA GLU A 452 -9.18 -2.49 -16.94
C GLU A 452 -7.81 -1.98 -16.51
N PRO A 453 -6.70 -2.65 -16.92
CA PRO A 453 -5.35 -2.18 -16.67
C PRO A 453 -5.03 -0.87 -17.38
N ASP A 454 -4.43 0.10 -16.68
CA ASP A 454 -4.09 1.41 -17.24
C ASP A 454 -2.74 1.95 -16.75
N PHE A 455 -2.27 3.04 -17.40
CA PHE A 455 -1.09 3.79 -17.02
C PHE A 455 -1.49 4.98 -16.14
N ILE A 456 -1.31 4.88 -14.84
CA ILE A 456 -1.75 5.92 -13.90
C ILE A 456 -0.57 6.41 -13.06
N TRP A 457 -0.49 7.72 -12.87
CA TRP A 457 0.40 8.34 -11.91
C TRP A 457 -0.41 9.01 -10.80
N GLN A 458 -0.30 8.47 -9.59
CA GLN A 458 -0.86 9.02 -8.38
C GLN A 458 -0.02 8.55 -7.18
N SER A 459 0.79 9.45 -6.61
CA SER A 459 1.76 9.10 -5.57
C SER A 459 1.21 9.20 -4.15
N SER A 460 0.07 9.86 -3.94
CA SER A 460 -0.54 10.05 -2.61
C SER A 460 -2.06 10.16 -2.68
N ALA A 461 -2.72 9.87 -1.58
CA ALA A 461 -4.15 10.10 -1.35
C ALA A 461 -4.40 10.53 0.10
N ALA A 462 -5.64 10.85 0.41
CA ALA A 462 -6.06 11.28 1.74
C ALA A 462 -6.31 10.11 2.71
N THR A 463 -6.30 8.87 2.23
CA THR A 463 -6.60 7.67 3.03
C THR A 463 -5.36 6.82 3.22
N ASN A 464 -5.29 6.10 4.35
CA ASN A 464 -4.19 5.17 4.65
C ASN A 464 -4.28 3.85 3.87
N GLU A 465 -5.43 3.55 3.26
CA GLU A 465 -5.67 2.34 2.44
C GLU A 465 -5.33 2.53 0.97
N PHE A 466 -4.62 3.59 0.67
CA PHE A 466 -4.29 4.00 -0.69
C PHE A 466 -3.33 3.04 -1.38
N GLU A 467 -3.63 2.73 -2.64
CA GLU A 467 -2.75 2.00 -3.55
C GLU A 467 -1.92 2.99 -4.39
N PRO A 468 -0.59 3.13 -4.16
CA PRO A 468 0.26 4.03 -4.95
C PRO A 468 0.31 3.61 -6.42
N LYS A 469 0.25 4.58 -7.34
CA LYS A 469 0.25 4.35 -8.79
C LYS A 469 1.43 5.10 -9.40
N TYR A 470 2.44 4.36 -9.87
CA TYR A 470 3.74 4.94 -10.25
C TYR A 470 4.08 4.82 -11.74
N SER A 471 3.10 4.74 -12.63
CA SER A 471 3.40 4.69 -14.06
C SER A 471 4.11 5.97 -14.53
N LEU A 472 5.32 5.84 -15.07
CA LEU A 472 6.07 6.95 -15.64
C LEU A 472 5.62 7.29 -17.07
N VAL A 473 4.81 6.46 -17.70
CA VAL A 473 4.35 6.64 -19.08
C VAL A 473 3.62 7.98 -19.29
N PRO A 474 2.62 8.37 -18.47
CA PRO A 474 1.94 9.66 -18.61
C PRO A 474 2.87 10.86 -18.44
N LEU A 475 3.81 10.78 -17.48
CA LEU A 475 4.78 11.84 -17.21
C LEU A 475 5.77 11.99 -18.36
N SER A 476 6.31 10.87 -18.85
CA SER A 476 7.26 10.85 -19.97
C SER A 476 6.62 11.38 -21.26
N PHE A 477 5.39 10.95 -21.55
CA PHE A 477 4.65 11.44 -22.72
C PHE A 477 4.34 12.94 -22.60
N GLY A 478 3.91 13.40 -21.41
CA GLY A 478 3.66 14.83 -21.14
C GLY A 478 4.92 15.68 -21.33
N THR A 479 6.06 15.20 -20.85
CA THR A 479 7.36 15.89 -20.99
C THR A 479 7.80 15.95 -22.44
N LEU A 480 7.71 14.85 -23.19
CA LEU A 480 8.02 14.80 -24.62
C LEU A 480 7.14 15.75 -25.43
N LYS A 481 5.83 15.75 -25.15
CA LYS A 481 4.86 16.64 -25.79
C LYS A 481 5.18 18.11 -25.51
N ALA A 482 5.49 18.47 -24.27
CA ALA A 482 5.88 19.82 -23.89
C ALA A 482 7.17 20.26 -24.56
N ALA A 483 8.20 19.40 -24.58
CA ALA A 483 9.48 19.65 -25.27
C ALA A 483 9.27 19.85 -26.77
N PHE A 484 8.43 19.03 -27.42
CA PHE A 484 8.12 19.17 -28.85
C PHE A 484 7.47 20.52 -29.15
N TYR A 485 6.47 20.94 -28.38
CA TYR A 485 5.83 22.24 -28.59
C TYR A 485 6.77 23.41 -28.31
N ALA A 486 7.61 23.32 -27.28
CA ALA A 486 8.62 24.32 -26.98
C ALA A 486 9.62 24.48 -28.16
N MET A 487 10.10 23.37 -28.71
CA MET A 487 11.00 23.39 -29.89
C MET A 487 10.31 23.96 -31.13
N LEU A 488 9.05 23.62 -31.37
CA LEU A 488 8.28 24.12 -32.49
C LEU A 488 8.15 25.66 -32.52
N LEU A 489 8.10 26.27 -31.32
CA LEU A 489 8.09 27.73 -31.18
C LEU A 489 9.51 28.33 -31.15
N ALA A 490 10.44 27.72 -30.45
CA ALA A 490 11.78 28.25 -30.22
C ALA A 490 12.65 28.20 -31.47
N ALA A 491 12.58 27.14 -32.30
CA ALA A 491 13.41 26.97 -33.45
C ALA A 491 13.18 28.07 -34.55
N PRO A 492 11.92 28.38 -34.94
CA PRO A 492 11.68 29.48 -35.89
C PRO A 492 12.15 30.83 -35.34
N LEU A 493 11.91 31.12 -34.07
CA LEU A 493 12.32 32.37 -33.43
C LEU A 493 13.86 32.47 -33.39
N ALA A 494 14.56 31.41 -33.06
CA ALA A 494 16.03 31.36 -33.07
C ALA A 494 16.61 31.56 -34.48
N ILE A 495 15.99 30.92 -35.49
CA ILE A 495 16.41 31.10 -36.90
C ILE A 495 16.16 32.53 -37.33
N CYS A 496 14.98 33.09 -37.09
CA CYS A 496 14.68 34.48 -37.42
C CYS A 496 15.63 35.47 -36.71
N GLY A 497 15.93 35.23 -35.43
CA GLY A 497 16.87 36.03 -34.65
C GLY A 497 18.31 35.94 -35.20
N ALA A 498 18.76 34.74 -35.57
CA ALA A 498 20.07 34.55 -36.18
C ALA A 498 20.18 35.24 -37.52
N ILE A 499 19.17 35.16 -38.40
CA ILE A 499 19.11 35.86 -39.66
C ILE A 499 19.14 37.39 -39.43
N PHE A 500 18.33 37.91 -38.53
CA PHE A 500 18.29 39.31 -38.19
C PHE A 500 19.67 39.80 -37.72
N THR A 501 20.29 39.09 -36.78
CA THR A 501 21.60 39.43 -36.24
C THR A 501 22.69 39.38 -37.32
N GLY A 502 22.68 38.36 -38.16
CA GLY A 502 23.68 38.16 -39.22
C GLY A 502 23.57 39.16 -40.39
N TYR A 503 22.36 39.63 -40.73
CA TYR A 503 22.13 40.55 -41.85
C TYR A 503 22.01 42.02 -41.46
N PHE A 504 21.48 42.32 -40.25
CA PHE A 504 21.13 43.69 -39.89
C PHE A 504 21.97 44.29 -38.74
N MET A 505 22.76 43.47 -38.04
CA MET A 505 23.62 43.94 -36.95
C MET A 505 25.13 43.81 -37.23
N ALA A 506 25.51 43.61 -38.51
CA ALA A 506 26.92 43.54 -38.91
C ALA A 506 27.57 44.93 -38.92
#